data_50afdca20e8fb626dd8b045322abc0f1
#
_entry.id   50afdca20e8fb626dd8b045322abc0f1
#
_cell.length_a   1.000
_cell.length_b   1.000
_cell.length_c   1.000
_cell.angle_alpha   90.00
_cell.angle_beta   90.00
_cell.angle_gamma   90.00
#
_symmetry.space_group_name_H-M   'P 1'
#
loop_
_entity.id
_entity.type
_entity.pdbx_description
1 polymer ?
#
loop_
_entity_poly.entity_id
_entity_poly.type
_entity_poly.pdbx_seq_one_letter_code
_entity_poly.pdbx_strand_id
1 'polypeptide(L)'
;VNFGAEVLDRKGVHGPVTLGGQPLTGWQIFNLPLDDRMLAGLKYHALTAGQPAGPGFYRATVTVAQPGDCFLDMHPWGKGFAWVNGHNLGRYWNIGPQQTMYVPGPWLKAGANEIVILDLLGPEQPVVAALDRPVLNELRPQLDFAHTRRPAARVNLAQLPVVHTGTFAPGSGMQEVTFTPPVSGRYFAIESLNAFDGGPFAAIAEIALLDDTGKPLGEESWTIADVDSEERVGEDAAAENAIDGQTANFWHTEWKDRKPDHPHHLTLDLGKTVKVGGFRYTPRQGPDNVTGRIKDYRIYLGDAAKP
;
A
#
# COMPACT_ATOMS: atom_id res chain seq x y z
N VAL A 1 14.00 -10.69 -6.67
CA VAL A 1 15.04 -10.94 -7.69
C VAL A 1 14.55 -10.33 -8.99
N ASN A 2 15.32 -9.44 -9.60
CA ASN A 2 14.98 -8.84 -10.89
C ASN A 2 15.50 -9.71 -12.03
N PHE A 3 14.76 -9.78 -13.12
CA PHE A 3 15.13 -10.49 -14.33
C PHE A 3 15.05 -9.54 -15.53
N GLY A 4 15.69 -9.89 -16.63
CA GLY A 4 15.64 -9.09 -17.85
C GLY A 4 16.30 -7.72 -17.68
N ALA A 5 15.67 -6.69 -18.24
CA ALA A 5 16.17 -5.31 -18.18
C ALA A 5 16.18 -4.74 -16.76
N GLU A 6 15.28 -5.22 -15.89
CA GLU A 6 15.14 -4.79 -14.49
C GLU A 6 16.37 -5.14 -13.63
N VAL A 7 17.25 -6.03 -14.09
CA VAL A 7 18.55 -6.30 -13.45
C VAL A 7 19.42 -5.05 -13.40
N LEU A 8 19.26 -4.16 -14.38
CA LEU A 8 20.01 -2.91 -14.48
C LEU A 8 19.40 -1.76 -13.69
N ASP A 9 18.21 -1.96 -13.13
CA ASP A 9 17.54 -0.94 -12.33
C ASP A 9 18.39 -0.54 -11.12
N ARG A 10 18.65 0.73 -11.00
CA ARG A 10 19.25 1.28 -9.80
C ARG A 10 18.20 1.37 -8.70
N LYS A 11 18.59 1.09 -7.47
CA LYS A 11 17.73 1.18 -6.29
C LYS A 11 18.21 2.27 -5.35
N GLY A 12 17.27 2.93 -4.67
CA GLY A 12 17.57 4.01 -3.74
C GLY A 12 17.34 5.39 -4.34
N VAL A 13 17.94 6.41 -3.74
CA VAL A 13 17.85 7.82 -4.19
C VAL A 13 18.88 8.05 -5.28
N HIS A 14 18.45 8.36 -6.51
CA HIS A 14 19.33 8.44 -7.69
C HIS A 14 19.67 9.85 -8.13
N GLY A 15 19.18 10.86 -7.44
CA GLY A 15 19.42 12.25 -7.80
C GLY A 15 19.31 13.18 -6.60
N PRO A 16 19.42 14.48 -6.80
CA PRO A 16 19.22 15.43 -5.72
C PRO A 16 17.77 15.38 -5.23
N VAL A 17 17.60 15.31 -3.92
CA VAL A 17 16.28 15.51 -3.30
C VAL A 17 16.10 17.01 -3.12
N THR A 18 14.97 17.54 -3.59
CA THR A 18 14.71 18.98 -3.55
C THR A 18 13.43 19.29 -2.76
N LEU A 19 13.39 20.48 -2.17
CA LEU A 19 12.18 21.06 -1.57
C LEU A 19 11.97 22.44 -2.18
N GLY A 20 10.84 22.64 -2.86
CA GLY A 20 10.57 23.89 -3.57
C GLY A 20 11.63 24.24 -4.63
N GLY A 21 12.18 23.25 -5.31
CA GLY A 21 13.24 23.39 -6.31
C GLY A 21 14.67 23.60 -5.76
N GLN A 22 14.84 23.69 -4.43
CA GLN A 22 16.15 23.84 -3.78
C GLN A 22 16.68 22.48 -3.32
N PRO A 23 17.93 22.10 -3.66
CA PRO A 23 18.51 20.85 -3.19
C PRO A 23 18.62 20.82 -1.66
N LEU A 24 18.17 19.74 -1.07
CA LEU A 24 18.40 19.45 0.35
C LEU A 24 19.81 18.95 0.56
N THR A 25 20.50 19.48 1.58
CA THR A 25 21.86 19.13 1.97
C THR A 25 21.90 18.79 3.46
N GLY A 26 23.05 18.34 3.96
CA GLY A 26 23.22 18.03 5.39
C GLY A 26 22.53 16.73 5.81
N TRP A 27 22.40 15.77 4.92
CA TRP A 27 21.82 14.47 5.18
C TRP A 27 22.54 13.71 6.30
N GLN A 28 21.77 13.13 7.19
CA GLN A 28 22.25 12.16 8.17
C GLN A 28 21.72 10.77 7.79
N ILE A 29 22.63 9.81 7.66
CA ILE A 29 22.33 8.43 7.30
C ILE A 29 22.48 7.56 8.54
N PHE A 30 21.41 6.87 8.93
CA PHE A 30 21.40 5.93 10.04
C PHE A 30 21.33 4.51 9.48
N ASN A 31 22.42 3.78 9.61
CA ASN A 31 22.47 2.38 9.24
C ASN A 31 21.88 1.51 10.35
N LEU A 32 21.15 0.47 9.95
CA LEU A 32 20.61 -0.56 10.83
C LEU A 32 21.33 -1.88 10.50
N PRO A 33 22.53 -2.12 11.04
CA PRO A 33 23.35 -3.26 10.62
C PRO A 33 22.75 -4.62 10.99
N LEU A 34 21.84 -4.66 11.98
CA LEU A 34 21.22 -5.89 12.50
C LEU A 34 22.27 -6.92 12.96
N ASP A 35 23.41 -6.43 13.43
CA ASP A 35 24.50 -7.23 13.95
C ASP A 35 24.29 -7.62 15.44
N ASP A 36 25.15 -8.48 15.95
CA ASP A 36 25.08 -8.97 17.33
C ASP A 36 25.09 -7.85 18.37
N ARG A 37 25.83 -6.78 18.12
CA ARG A 37 25.91 -5.61 19.01
C ARG A 37 24.57 -4.88 19.08
N MET A 38 23.92 -4.68 17.93
CA MET A 38 22.61 -4.05 17.88
C MET A 38 21.56 -4.94 18.57
N LEU A 39 21.54 -6.24 18.26
CA LEU A 39 20.58 -7.19 18.83
C LEU A 39 20.73 -7.28 20.36
N ALA A 40 21.98 -7.33 20.86
CA ALA A 40 22.27 -7.36 22.31
C ALA A 40 21.85 -6.07 23.04
N GLY A 41 21.80 -4.94 22.33
CA GLY A 41 21.37 -3.64 22.86
C GLY A 41 19.86 -3.46 22.95
N LEU A 42 19.05 -4.34 22.36
CA LEU A 42 17.60 -4.21 22.34
C LEU A 42 16.98 -4.43 23.73
N LYS A 43 16.04 -3.57 24.08
CA LYS A 43 15.25 -3.69 25.31
C LYS A 43 13.88 -4.25 24.96
N TYR A 44 13.49 -5.31 25.66
CA TYR A 44 12.22 -5.98 25.45
C TYR A 44 11.27 -5.74 26.62
N HIS A 45 10.00 -5.68 26.33
CA HIS A 45 8.91 -5.64 27.29
C HIS A 45 8.04 -6.88 27.13
N ALA A 46 7.42 -7.35 28.19
CA ALA A 46 6.46 -8.44 28.09
C ALA A 46 5.28 -8.03 27.20
N LEU A 47 4.85 -8.94 26.35
CA LEU A 47 3.64 -8.75 25.58
C LEU A 47 2.43 -8.73 26.52
N THR A 48 1.58 -7.73 26.36
CA THR A 48 0.33 -7.63 27.11
C THR A 48 -0.76 -8.39 26.34
N ALA A 49 -1.40 -9.34 26.99
CA ALA A 49 -2.49 -10.09 26.40
C ALA A 49 -3.61 -9.16 25.90
N GLY A 50 -4.09 -9.38 24.69
CA GLY A 50 -5.16 -8.59 24.07
C GLY A 50 -4.71 -7.29 23.41
N GLN A 51 -3.44 -6.92 23.44
CA GLN A 51 -2.92 -5.83 22.62
C GLN A 51 -2.47 -6.34 21.26
N PRO A 52 -2.80 -5.63 20.16
CA PRO A 52 -2.32 -6.00 18.85
C PRO A 52 -0.79 -5.92 18.81
N ALA A 53 -0.17 -6.96 18.28
CA ALA A 53 1.26 -6.98 18.05
C ALA A 53 1.58 -6.05 16.86
N GLY A 54 2.41 -5.03 17.08
CA GLY A 54 2.83 -4.06 16.06
C GLY A 54 4.18 -4.41 15.43
N PRO A 55 4.67 -3.62 14.48
CA PRO A 55 6.04 -3.73 13.99
C PRO A 55 7.05 -3.63 15.12
N GLY A 56 8.05 -4.53 15.15
CA GLY A 56 9.06 -4.49 16.19
C GLY A 56 9.93 -5.74 16.26
N PHE A 57 10.78 -5.76 17.27
CA PHE A 57 11.59 -6.93 17.61
C PHE A 57 10.88 -7.75 18.70
N TYR A 58 10.76 -9.03 18.45
CA TYR A 58 10.18 -10.03 19.32
C TYR A 58 11.25 -11.00 19.79
N ARG A 59 11.25 -11.36 21.07
CA ARG A 59 12.18 -12.32 21.63
C ARG A 59 11.43 -13.43 22.36
N ALA A 60 11.78 -14.66 22.06
CA ALA A 60 11.28 -15.84 22.74
C ALA A 60 12.43 -16.73 23.22
N THR A 61 12.17 -17.50 24.25
CA THR A 61 13.05 -18.59 24.68
C THR A 61 12.32 -19.90 24.46
N VAL A 62 12.93 -20.79 23.68
CA VAL A 62 12.38 -22.12 23.37
C VAL A 62 13.28 -23.17 24.02
N THR A 63 12.68 -24.12 24.74
CA THR A 63 13.43 -25.25 25.34
C THR A 63 13.48 -26.41 24.36
N VAL A 64 14.68 -26.81 23.96
CA VAL A 64 14.95 -27.93 23.08
C VAL A 64 15.52 -29.08 23.90
N ALA A 65 14.86 -30.24 23.88
CA ALA A 65 15.34 -31.42 24.59
C ALA A 65 16.52 -32.06 23.86
N GLN A 66 16.38 -32.22 22.53
CA GLN A 66 17.40 -32.84 21.69
C GLN A 66 17.61 -31.95 20.46
N PRO A 67 18.79 -31.31 20.33
CA PRO A 67 19.11 -30.50 19.16
C PRO A 67 19.13 -31.35 17.88
N GLY A 68 18.59 -30.81 16.82
CA GLY A 68 18.55 -31.42 15.49
C GLY A 68 18.06 -30.38 14.47
N ASP A 69 18.17 -30.68 13.20
CA ASP A 69 17.66 -29.83 12.13
C ASP A 69 16.15 -29.67 12.28
N CYS A 70 15.68 -28.45 12.15
CA CYS A 70 14.26 -28.14 12.18
C CYS A 70 13.93 -26.92 11.31
N PHE A 71 12.67 -26.59 11.25
CA PHE A 71 12.18 -25.47 10.45
C PHE A 71 11.32 -24.54 11.33
N LEU A 72 11.74 -23.29 11.44
CA LEU A 72 10.97 -22.27 12.16
C LEU A 72 9.73 -21.92 11.34
N ASP A 73 8.55 -22.04 11.94
CA ASP A 73 7.28 -21.68 11.31
C ASP A 73 7.11 -20.16 11.28
N MET A 74 7.03 -19.61 10.07
CA MET A 74 6.85 -18.18 9.82
C MET A 74 5.41 -17.82 9.42
N HIS A 75 4.45 -18.75 9.47
CA HIS A 75 3.06 -18.47 9.08
C HIS A 75 2.40 -17.33 9.86
N PRO A 76 2.61 -17.19 11.18
CA PRO A 76 2.00 -16.10 11.93
C PRO A 76 2.68 -14.75 11.74
N TRP A 77 3.82 -14.72 11.05
CA TRP A 77 4.69 -13.57 10.92
C TRP A 77 4.54 -12.88 9.56
N GLY A 78 4.65 -11.55 9.53
CA GLY A 78 4.43 -10.76 8.33
C GLY A 78 5.66 -10.70 7.40
N LYS A 79 6.64 -9.88 7.75
CA LYS A 79 7.84 -9.66 6.93
C LYS A 79 8.99 -9.17 7.80
N GLY A 80 10.17 -9.76 7.64
CA GLY A 80 11.33 -9.32 8.40
C GLY A 80 12.50 -10.28 8.36
N PHE A 81 13.16 -10.45 9.51
CA PHE A 81 14.33 -11.29 9.71
C PHE A 81 14.19 -12.09 10.99
N ALA A 82 14.81 -13.29 11.03
CA ALA A 82 14.82 -14.13 12.19
C ALA A 82 16.25 -14.57 12.57
N TRP A 83 16.48 -14.72 13.86
CA TRP A 83 17.75 -15.20 14.45
C TRP A 83 17.48 -16.32 15.43
N VAL A 84 18.37 -17.27 15.48
CA VAL A 84 18.41 -18.35 16.47
C VAL A 84 19.78 -18.33 17.13
N ASN A 85 19.83 -18.13 18.45
CA ASN A 85 21.07 -18.04 19.21
C ASN A 85 22.10 -17.07 18.59
N GLY A 86 21.66 -15.92 18.06
CA GLY A 86 22.50 -14.93 17.37
C GLY A 86 22.75 -15.22 15.88
N HIS A 87 22.45 -16.41 15.37
CA HIS A 87 22.64 -16.73 13.96
C HIS A 87 21.46 -16.23 13.13
N ASN A 88 21.74 -15.39 12.15
CA ASN A 88 20.72 -14.85 11.23
C ASN A 88 20.28 -15.91 10.23
N LEU A 89 18.98 -16.26 10.25
CA LEU A 89 18.37 -17.18 9.29
C LEU A 89 18.06 -16.54 7.93
N GLY A 90 18.12 -15.20 7.85
CA GLY A 90 17.75 -14.46 6.66
C GLY A 90 16.37 -13.81 6.75
N ARG A 91 15.87 -13.41 5.59
CA ARG A 91 14.60 -12.71 5.43
C ARG A 91 13.45 -13.69 5.22
N TYR A 92 12.34 -13.42 5.87
CA TYR A 92 11.05 -14.05 5.58
C TYR A 92 10.03 -13.01 5.07
N TRP A 93 9.00 -13.48 4.40
CA TRP A 93 7.88 -12.68 3.93
C TRP A 93 6.63 -13.56 3.79
N ASN A 94 5.49 -13.14 4.36
CA ASN A 94 4.24 -13.91 4.34
C ASN A 94 3.68 -14.16 2.92
N ILE A 95 4.05 -13.33 1.93
CA ILE A 95 3.70 -13.57 0.53
C ILE A 95 4.51 -14.70 -0.13
N GLY A 96 5.45 -15.26 0.58
CA GLY A 96 6.24 -16.39 0.13
C GLY A 96 7.52 -16.04 -0.65
N PRO A 97 8.13 -17.01 -1.31
CA PRO A 97 7.73 -18.42 -1.35
C PRO A 97 8.02 -19.20 -0.06
N GLN A 98 8.82 -18.63 0.87
CA GLN A 98 9.23 -19.31 2.09
C GLN A 98 8.17 -19.16 3.18
N GLN A 99 7.66 -20.28 3.65
CA GLN A 99 6.70 -20.34 4.77
C GLN A 99 7.36 -20.85 6.05
N THR A 100 8.53 -21.47 5.92
CA THR A 100 9.36 -21.91 7.03
C THR A 100 10.81 -21.55 6.77
N MET A 101 11.60 -21.38 7.84
CA MET A 101 13.04 -21.11 7.75
C MET A 101 13.84 -22.25 8.36
N TYR A 102 14.78 -22.79 7.60
CA TYR A 102 15.66 -23.85 8.07
C TYR A 102 16.56 -23.39 9.22
N VAL A 103 16.60 -24.19 10.28
CA VAL A 103 17.45 -24.00 11.45
C VAL A 103 18.41 -25.19 11.55
N PRO A 104 19.72 -24.99 11.30
CA PRO A 104 20.71 -26.05 11.46
C PRO A 104 20.79 -26.53 12.90
N GLY A 105 20.79 -27.84 13.10
CA GLY A 105 20.91 -28.47 14.41
C GLY A 105 22.12 -27.98 15.23
N PRO A 106 23.32 -27.77 14.63
CA PRO A 106 24.48 -27.19 15.33
C PRO A 106 24.30 -25.80 15.92
N TRP A 107 23.30 -25.06 15.49
CA TRP A 107 22.96 -23.73 16.05
C TRP A 107 22.06 -23.82 17.29
N LEU A 108 21.51 -25.01 17.54
CA LEU A 108 20.70 -25.29 18.71
C LEU A 108 21.54 -25.98 19.82
N LYS A 109 21.09 -25.80 21.05
CA LYS A 109 21.66 -26.50 22.22
C LYS A 109 20.54 -27.16 23.02
N ALA A 110 20.87 -28.21 23.76
CA ALA A 110 19.94 -28.74 24.74
C ALA A 110 19.64 -27.70 25.82
N GLY A 111 18.37 -27.54 26.16
CA GLY A 111 17.91 -26.50 27.06
C GLY A 111 17.41 -25.26 26.33
N ALA A 112 17.65 -24.10 26.90
CA ALA A 112 17.11 -22.83 26.45
C ALA A 112 17.84 -22.31 25.21
N ASN A 113 17.06 -21.99 24.16
CA ASN A 113 17.52 -21.35 22.92
C ASN A 113 16.77 -20.06 22.72
N GLU A 114 17.49 -19.00 22.33
CA GLU A 114 16.90 -17.70 22.05
C GLU A 114 16.49 -17.61 20.59
N ILE A 115 15.27 -17.13 20.38
CA ILE A 115 14.76 -16.76 19.06
C ILE A 115 14.47 -15.27 19.07
N VAL A 116 15.02 -14.53 18.09
CA VAL A 116 14.72 -13.13 17.87
C VAL A 116 14.10 -12.98 16.48
N ILE A 117 12.99 -12.25 16.40
CA ILE A 117 12.30 -11.97 15.14
C ILE A 117 12.09 -10.48 15.05
N LEU A 118 12.58 -9.86 13.98
CA LEU A 118 12.15 -8.53 13.55
C LEU A 118 10.96 -8.72 12.62
N ASP A 119 9.80 -8.17 12.97
CA ASP A 119 8.65 -8.11 12.08
C ASP A 119 8.31 -6.66 11.74
N LEU A 120 8.23 -6.35 10.45
CA LEU A 120 7.99 -4.99 9.93
C LEU A 120 6.50 -4.67 9.75
N LEU A 121 5.62 -5.67 9.83
CA LEU A 121 4.19 -5.51 9.62
C LEU A 121 3.37 -5.69 10.91
N GLY A 122 3.95 -6.40 11.88
CA GLY A 122 3.27 -6.90 13.06
C GLY A 122 2.67 -8.30 12.81
N PRO A 123 3.02 -9.29 13.65
CA PRO A 123 2.49 -10.65 13.49
C PRO A 123 1.00 -10.71 13.85
N GLU A 124 0.26 -11.58 13.19
CA GLU A 124 -1.13 -11.89 13.59
C GLU A 124 -1.18 -12.50 15.00
N GLN A 125 -0.24 -13.38 15.26
CA GLN A 125 -0.02 -13.98 16.56
C GLN A 125 1.49 -14.12 16.80
N PRO A 126 2.06 -13.54 17.87
CA PRO A 126 3.49 -13.59 18.15
C PRO A 126 3.87 -14.96 18.77
N VAL A 127 3.67 -16.03 18.01
CA VAL A 127 3.95 -17.41 18.41
C VAL A 127 5.16 -17.93 17.63
N VAL A 128 6.06 -18.63 18.33
CA VAL A 128 7.20 -19.31 17.76
C VAL A 128 6.98 -20.82 17.83
N ALA A 129 7.03 -21.48 16.70
CA ALA A 129 6.95 -22.93 16.59
C ALA A 129 8.06 -23.48 15.69
N ALA A 130 8.49 -24.70 15.93
CA ALA A 130 9.41 -25.43 15.09
C ALA A 130 8.73 -26.67 14.53
N LEU A 131 9.02 -26.99 13.26
CA LEU A 131 8.50 -28.12 12.52
C LEU A 131 9.65 -29.09 12.18
N ASP A 132 9.33 -30.36 12.02
CA ASP A 132 10.26 -31.42 11.61
C ASP A 132 10.53 -31.44 10.11
N ARG A 133 9.74 -30.74 9.32
CA ARG A 133 9.84 -30.65 7.86
C ARG A 133 9.47 -29.25 7.35
N PRO A 134 9.99 -28.86 6.17
CA PRO A 134 9.67 -27.58 5.58
C PRO A 134 8.23 -27.54 5.05
N VAL A 135 7.64 -26.35 5.11
CA VAL A 135 6.42 -25.99 4.36
C VAL A 135 6.85 -25.03 3.26
N LEU A 136 6.85 -25.50 2.01
CA LEU A 136 7.39 -24.76 0.86
C LEU A 136 6.33 -24.41 -0.20
N ASN A 137 5.26 -25.21 -0.29
CA ASN A 137 4.31 -25.15 -1.39
C ASN A 137 2.84 -25.16 -0.92
N GLU A 138 2.59 -24.80 0.31
CA GLU A 138 1.22 -24.65 0.77
C GLU A 138 0.60 -23.43 0.11
N LEU A 139 -0.42 -23.68 -0.73
CA LEU A 139 -1.15 -22.59 -1.34
C LEU A 139 -2.00 -21.90 -0.29
N ARG A 140 -1.87 -20.59 -0.19
CA ARG A 140 -2.69 -19.73 0.64
C ARG A 140 -3.60 -18.90 -0.27
N PRO A 141 -4.72 -19.44 -0.75
CA PRO A 141 -5.64 -18.69 -1.62
C PRO A 141 -6.28 -17.49 -0.93
N GLN A 142 -6.14 -17.41 0.39
CA GLN A 142 -6.68 -16.35 1.24
C GLN A 142 -5.56 -15.52 1.89
N LEU A 143 -4.38 -15.42 1.25
CA LEU A 143 -3.41 -14.42 1.66
C LEU A 143 -4.10 -13.08 1.63
N ASP A 144 -4.53 -12.67 2.82
CA ASP A 144 -4.99 -11.32 3.03
C ASP A 144 -3.76 -10.43 2.95
N PHE A 145 -3.62 -9.73 1.83
CA PHE A 145 -2.64 -8.66 1.72
C PHE A 145 -3.10 -7.47 2.57
N ALA A 146 -3.43 -7.72 3.85
CA ALA A 146 -3.93 -6.70 4.77
C ALA A 146 -2.99 -5.50 4.86
N HIS A 147 -1.68 -5.73 4.66
CA HIS A 147 -0.68 -4.67 4.55
C HIS A 147 -0.76 -3.89 3.22
N THR A 148 -1.45 -4.40 2.21
CA THR A 148 -1.76 -3.68 0.97
C THR A 148 -3.16 -3.08 1.00
N ARG A 149 -3.99 -3.46 1.99
CA ARG A 149 -5.28 -2.81 2.19
C ARG A 149 -5.07 -1.42 2.76
N ARG A 150 -5.81 -0.49 2.20
CA ARG A 150 -5.84 0.86 2.76
C ARG A 150 -6.39 0.81 4.17
N PRO A 151 -5.88 1.67 5.08
CA PRO A 151 -6.55 1.92 6.35
C PRO A 151 -8.03 2.25 6.08
N ALA A 152 -8.91 1.90 7.02
CA ALA A 152 -10.32 2.27 6.94
C ALA A 152 -10.47 3.76 6.59
N ALA A 153 -11.46 4.06 5.76
CA ALA A 153 -11.76 5.38 5.24
C ALA A 153 -11.56 6.48 6.29
N ARG A 154 -10.72 7.43 5.99
CA ARG A 154 -10.48 8.61 6.85
C ARG A 154 -11.50 9.71 6.59
N VAL A 155 -12.26 9.58 5.51
CA VAL A 155 -13.23 10.58 5.03
C VAL A 155 -14.50 9.86 4.62
N ASN A 156 -15.62 10.25 5.23
CA ASN A 156 -16.92 9.79 4.79
C ASN A 156 -17.40 10.71 3.65
N LEU A 157 -17.57 10.16 2.45
CA LEU A 157 -18.03 10.92 1.27
C LEU A 157 -19.33 11.69 1.54
N ALA A 158 -20.25 11.12 2.32
CA ALA A 158 -21.50 11.79 2.69
C ALA A 158 -21.32 13.08 3.53
N GLN A 159 -20.14 13.31 4.08
CA GLN A 159 -19.80 14.53 4.84
C GLN A 159 -19.22 15.63 3.96
N LEU A 160 -18.90 15.34 2.70
CA LEU A 160 -18.40 16.32 1.74
C LEU A 160 -19.55 16.90 0.91
N PRO A 161 -19.56 18.21 0.66
CA PRO A 161 -20.54 18.81 -0.23
C PRO A 161 -20.31 18.38 -1.68
N VAL A 162 -21.40 18.10 -2.39
CA VAL A 162 -21.36 17.96 -3.86
C VAL A 162 -21.16 19.35 -4.46
N VAL A 163 -20.09 19.52 -5.22
CA VAL A 163 -19.75 20.80 -5.86
C VAL A 163 -20.02 20.80 -7.35
N HIS A 164 -20.09 19.63 -7.98
CA HIS A 164 -20.39 19.49 -9.39
C HIS A 164 -21.03 18.12 -9.69
N THR A 165 -21.90 18.07 -10.68
CA THR A 165 -22.44 16.83 -11.26
C THR A 165 -22.42 16.97 -12.77
N GLY A 166 -21.97 15.96 -13.48
CA GLY A 166 -21.82 16.03 -14.94
C GLY A 166 -21.82 14.69 -15.62
N THR A 167 -21.69 14.76 -16.93
CA THR A 167 -21.54 13.62 -17.82
C THR A 167 -20.31 13.86 -18.69
N PHE A 168 -19.37 12.94 -18.72
CA PHE A 168 -18.22 12.99 -19.60
C PHE A 168 -18.62 12.68 -21.05
N ALA A 169 -17.84 13.18 -22.01
CA ALA A 169 -17.96 12.76 -23.40
C ALA A 169 -17.36 11.35 -23.60
N PRO A 170 -17.89 10.55 -24.53
CA PRO A 170 -17.31 9.25 -24.82
C PRO A 170 -15.91 9.36 -25.45
N GLY A 171 -15.08 8.33 -25.24
CA GLY A 171 -13.73 8.24 -25.81
C GLY A 171 -12.63 8.20 -24.77
N SER A 172 -11.37 8.26 -25.22
CA SER A 172 -10.18 8.20 -24.36
C SER A 172 -9.48 9.55 -24.19
N GLY A 173 -10.01 10.62 -24.80
CA GLY A 173 -9.45 11.96 -24.68
C GLY A 173 -9.59 12.52 -23.27
N MET A 174 -8.56 13.25 -22.83
CA MET A 174 -8.60 14.01 -21.59
C MET A 174 -9.74 15.05 -21.64
N GLN A 175 -10.46 15.19 -20.55
CA GLN A 175 -11.59 16.11 -20.41
C GLN A 175 -11.35 17.06 -19.25
N GLU A 176 -11.70 18.32 -19.45
CA GLU A 176 -11.53 19.37 -18.47
C GLU A 176 -12.89 19.90 -18.01
N VAL A 177 -13.04 20.07 -16.71
CA VAL A 177 -14.25 20.59 -16.06
C VAL A 177 -13.86 21.77 -15.20
N THR A 178 -14.55 22.89 -15.39
CA THR A 178 -14.34 24.15 -14.64
C THR A 178 -15.42 24.35 -13.60
N PHE A 179 -15.06 24.78 -12.41
CA PHE A 179 -15.98 25.18 -11.35
C PHE A 179 -16.22 26.68 -11.38
N THR A 180 -17.48 27.06 -11.39
CA THR A 180 -17.86 28.47 -11.35
C THR A 180 -18.93 28.69 -10.26
N PRO A 181 -18.56 29.33 -9.13
CA PRO A 181 -17.22 29.81 -8.75
C PRO A 181 -16.25 28.70 -8.37
N PRO A 182 -14.92 28.97 -8.28
CA PRO A 182 -13.95 28.05 -7.70
C PRO A 182 -14.31 27.70 -6.26
N VAL A 183 -13.98 26.46 -5.85
CA VAL A 183 -14.32 25.91 -4.52
C VAL A 183 -13.05 25.60 -3.73
N SER A 184 -13.09 25.81 -2.42
CA SER A 184 -11.97 25.47 -1.54
C SER A 184 -12.28 24.23 -0.72
N GLY A 185 -11.26 23.35 -0.56
CA GLY A 185 -11.38 22.15 0.25
C GLY A 185 -10.04 21.40 0.34
N ARG A 186 -9.93 20.52 1.31
CA ARG A 186 -8.79 19.63 1.48
C ARG A 186 -9.01 18.28 0.81
N TYR A 187 -10.25 17.79 0.80
CA TYR A 187 -10.60 16.50 0.25
C TYR A 187 -11.38 16.67 -1.05
N PHE A 188 -10.82 16.13 -2.13
CA PHE A 188 -11.48 16.04 -3.43
C PHE A 188 -11.92 14.62 -3.68
N ALA A 189 -13.17 14.39 -4.07
CA ALA A 189 -13.62 13.08 -4.47
C ALA A 189 -14.36 13.11 -5.79
N ILE A 190 -14.11 12.09 -6.61
CA ILE A 190 -14.91 11.75 -7.80
C ILE A 190 -15.72 10.51 -7.50
N GLU A 191 -17.02 10.56 -7.72
CA GLU A 191 -17.94 9.44 -7.65
C GLU A 191 -18.44 9.11 -9.05
N SER A 192 -18.17 7.90 -9.50
CA SER A 192 -18.69 7.35 -10.74
C SER A 192 -20.08 6.75 -10.51
N LEU A 193 -21.08 7.23 -11.23
CA LEU A 193 -22.45 6.75 -11.11
C LEU A 193 -22.77 5.63 -12.09
N ASN A 194 -22.06 5.58 -13.21
CA ASN A 194 -22.10 4.53 -14.24
C ASN A 194 -20.91 4.69 -15.20
N ALA A 195 -20.75 3.73 -16.10
CA ALA A 195 -19.74 3.72 -17.14
C ALA A 195 -20.35 3.64 -18.55
N PHE A 196 -19.58 4.02 -19.57
CA PHE A 196 -20.02 4.01 -20.97
C PHE A 196 -20.32 2.62 -21.51
N ASP A 197 -19.64 1.60 -21.00
CA ASP A 197 -19.84 0.20 -21.38
C ASP A 197 -21.05 -0.45 -20.68
N GLY A 198 -21.71 0.26 -19.75
CA GLY A 198 -22.82 -0.23 -18.96
C GLY A 198 -22.43 -1.31 -17.95
N GLY A 199 -21.13 -1.56 -17.77
CA GLY A 199 -20.59 -2.48 -16.78
C GLY A 199 -20.55 -1.90 -15.37
N PRO A 200 -20.26 -2.75 -14.35
CA PRO A 200 -20.24 -2.32 -12.95
C PRO A 200 -18.92 -1.66 -12.56
N PHE A 201 -18.03 -1.34 -13.48
CA PHE A 201 -16.67 -0.91 -13.17
C PHE A 201 -16.45 0.59 -13.36
N ALA A 202 -15.47 1.15 -12.64
CA ALA A 202 -14.91 2.48 -12.86
C ALA A 202 -13.40 2.39 -13.05
N ALA A 203 -12.85 3.24 -13.93
CA ALA A 203 -11.41 3.34 -14.19
C ALA A 203 -11.01 4.78 -14.48
N ILE A 204 -9.84 5.17 -13.97
CA ILE A 204 -9.26 6.51 -14.15
C ILE A 204 -7.78 6.33 -14.46
N ALA A 205 -7.33 6.82 -15.61
CA ALA A 205 -5.90 6.84 -15.90
C ALA A 205 -5.22 8.00 -15.17
N GLU A 206 -5.84 9.20 -15.14
CA GLU A 206 -5.23 10.33 -14.44
C GLU A 206 -6.28 11.37 -14.02
N ILE A 207 -6.08 11.98 -12.84
CA ILE A 207 -6.81 13.16 -12.36
C ILE A 207 -5.80 14.25 -12.04
N ALA A 208 -5.98 15.44 -12.61
CA ALA A 208 -5.25 16.63 -12.23
C ALA A 208 -6.25 17.72 -11.80
N LEU A 209 -6.01 18.37 -10.66
CA LEU A 209 -6.80 19.51 -10.23
C LEU A 209 -6.20 20.81 -10.78
N LEU A 210 -7.07 21.78 -11.02
CA LEU A 210 -6.72 23.07 -11.61
C LEU A 210 -6.96 24.18 -10.60
N ASP A 211 -6.10 25.19 -10.61
CA ASP A 211 -6.34 26.45 -9.89
C ASP A 211 -7.44 27.30 -10.58
N ASP A 212 -7.73 28.45 -10.02
CA ASP A 212 -8.74 29.38 -10.56
C ASP A 212 -8.31 30.07 -11.88
N THR A 213 -7.08 29.83 -12.35
CA THR A 213 -6.60 30.27 -13.67
C THR A 213 -6.55 29.12 -14.70
N GLY A 214 -6.93 27.90 -14.32
CA GLY A 214 -6.88 26.72 -15.18
C GLY A 214 -5.53 26.03 -15.26
N LYS A 215 -4.56 26.37 -14.40
CA LYS A 215 -3.26 25.71 -14.33
C LYS A 215 -3.32 24.52 -13.38
N PRO A 216 -2.61 23.42 -13.70
CA PRO A 216 -2.50 22.29 -12.78
C PRO A 216 -1.93 22.69 -11.42
N LEU A 217 -2.57 22.22 -10.37
CA LEU A 217 -2.07 22.29 -9.00
C LEU A 217 -0.95 21.25 -8.84
N GLY A 218 0.05 21.54 -8.00
CA GLY A 218 1.11 20.55 -7.70
C GLY A 218 0.56 19.37 -6.89
N GLU A 219 0.93 18.17 -7.28
CA GLU A 219 0.44 16.89 -6.75
C GLU A 219 1.34 16.31 -5.65
N GLU A 220 2.48 16.94 -5.36
CA GLU A 220 3.57 16.44 -4.52
C GLU A 220 3.16 16.03 -3.09
N SER A 221 2.03 16.54 -2.60
CA SER A 221 1.50 16.25 -1.25
C SER A 221 0.21 15.43 -1.27
N TRP A 222 -0.28 15.05 -2.45
CA TRP A 222 -1.56 14.36 -2.54
C TRP A 222 -1.41 12.89 -2.17
N THR A 223 -2.43 12.40 -1.49
CA THR A 223 -2.52 10.97 -1.14
C THR A 223 -3.94 10.49 -1.36
N ILE A 224 -4.11 9.19 -1.55
CA ILE A 224 -5.43 8.59 -1.57
C ILE A 224 -5.97 8.55 -0.14
N ALA A 225 -7.03 9.30 0.13
CA ALA A 225 -7.69 9.32 1.42
C ALA A 225 -8.66 8.15 1.58
N ASP A 226 -9.38 7.82 0.49
CA ASP A 226 -10.34 6.73 0.47
C ASP A 226 -10.61 6.25 -0.96
N VAL A 227 -10.97 4.98 -1.09
CA VAL A 227 -11.45 4.36 -2.33
C VAL A 227 -12.36 3.20 -1.94
N ASP A 228 -13.53 3.09 -2.57
CA ASP A 228 -14.47 2.01 -2.26
C ASP A 228 -14.01 0.64 -2.79
N SER A 229 -13.26 0.65 -3.89
CA SER A 229 -12.83 -0.55 -4.59
C SER A 229 -11.59 -0.29 -5.44
N GLU A 230 -10.63 -1.21 -5.44
CA GLU A 230 -9.45 -1.17 -6.31
C GLU A 230 -8.97 -2.58 -6.63
N GLU A 231 -8.57 -2.82 -7.89
CA GLU A 231 -8.02 -4.10 -8.32
C GLU A 231 -6.52 -4.15 -8.04
N ARG A 232 -6.10 -5.11 -7.24
CA ARG A 232 -4.68 -5.33 -6.90
C ARG A 232 -4.24 -6.79 -7.05
N VAL A 233 -5.17 -7.67 -7.44
CA VAL A 233 -4.93 -9.12 -7.51
C VAL A 233 -4.84 -9.56 -8.97
N GLY A 234 -5.77 -9.15 -9.81
CA GLY A 234 -5.80 -9.50 -11.22
C GLY A 234 -4.92 -8.63 -12.10
N GLU A 235 -4.72 -7.38 -11.67
CA GLU A 235 -3.80 -6.41 -12.29
C GLU A 235 -3.35 -5.37 -11.26
N ASP A 236 -2.29 -4.64 -11.56
CA ASP A 236 -1.84 -3.50 -10.74
C ASP A 236 -2.63 -2.25 -11.13
N ALA A 237 -3.86 -2.15 -10.61
CA ALA A 237 -4.76 -1.03 -10.85
C ALA A 237 -5.13 -0.30 -9.55
N ALA A 238 -4.11 -0.02 -8.75
CA ALA A 238 -4.20 0.72 -7.51
C ALA A 238 -4.70 2.15 -7.71
N ALA A 239 -5.32 2.72 -6.68
CA ALA A 239 -5.86 4.08 -6.77
C ALA A 239 -4.77 5.15 -6.95
N GLU A 240 -3.54 4.90 -6.52
CA GLU A 240 -2.38 5.77 -6.74
C GLU A 240 -2.09 5.99 -8.22
N ASN A 241 -2.41 5.03 -9.08
CA ASN A 241 -2.24 5.15 -10.53
C ASN A 241 -3.09 6.29 -11.15
N ALA A 242 -4.10 6.78 -10.44
CA ALA A 242 -4.90 7.92 -10.90
C ALA A 242 -4.27 9.30 -10.64
N ILE A 243 -3.12 9.36 -9.96
CA ILE A 243 -2.43 10.60 -9.58
C ILE A 243 -0.89 10.47 -9.66
N ASP A 244 -0.37 9.56 -10.47
CA ASP A 244 1.07 9.33 -10.58
C ASP A 244 1.73 10.00 -11.79
N GLY A 245 0.95 10.76 -12.57
CA GLY A 245 1.40 11.46 -13.78
C GLY A 245 1.57 10.56 -14.99
N GLN A 246 1.09 9.30 -14.95
CA GLN A 246 1.28 8.33 -16.02
C GLN A 246 -0.08 7.86 -16.58
N THR A 247 -0.38 8.19 -17.79
CA THR A 247 -1.64 7.77 -18.45
C THR A 247 -1.60 6.33 -19.00
N ALA A 248 -0.46 5.64 -18.88
CA ALA A 248 -0.31 4.27 -19.37
C ALA A 248 -0.87 3.22 -18.39
N ASN A 249 -0.92 3.53 -17.10
CA ASN A 249 -1.57 2.77 -16.05
C ASN A 249 -2.88 3.47 -15.62
N PHE A 250 -3.62 2.91 -14.69
CA PHE A 250 -4.91 3.45 -14.28
C PHE A 250 -5.35 2.83 -12.95
N TRP A 251 -6.17 3.53 -12.20
CA TRP A 251 -7.03 2.94 -11.19
C TRP A 251 -8.19 2.19 -11.86
N HIS A 252 -8.52 1.01 -11.33
CA HIS A 252 -9.70 0.25 -11.73
C HIS A 252 -10.35 -0.39 -10.50
N THR A 253 -11.67 -0.40 -10.45
CA THR A 253 -12.41 -1.11 -9.41
C THR A 253 -12.20 -2.61 -9.49
N GLU A 254 -12.37 -3.30 -8.36
CA GLU A 254 -12.12 -4.73 -8.23
C GLU A 254 -12.99 -5.56 -9.20
N TRP A 255 -12.35 -6.51 -9.88
CA TRP A 255 -13.03 -7.40 -10.83
C TRP A 255 -12.64 -8.86 -10.67
N LYS A 256 -11.53 -9.14 -9.98
CA LYS A 256 -10.99 -10.51 -9.86
C LYS A 256 -11.77 -11.32 -8.84
N ASP A 257 -11.84 -10.84 -7.61
CA ASP A 257 -12.44 -11.57 -6.49
C ASP A 257 -13.87 -11.10 -6.21
N ARG A 258 -14.12 -9.82 -6.37
CA ARG A 258 -15.45 -9.20 -6.25
C ARG A 258 -15.73 -8.33 -7.47
N LYS A 259 -16.99 -8.01 -7.67
CA LYS A 259 -17.45 -7.11 -8.73
C LYS A 259 -18.53 -6.21 -8.16
N PRO A 260 -18.14 -5.24 -7.32
CA PRO A 260 -19.11 -4.32 -6.75
C PRO A 260 -19.76 -3.49 -7.85
N ASP A 261 -21.05 -3.16 -7.66
CA ASP A 261 -21.80 -2.29 -8.56
C ASP A 261 -21.55 -0.82 -8.24
N HIS A 262 -21.85 0.07 -9.20
CA HIS A 262 -21.88 1.52 -8.97
C HIS A 262 -22.83 1.91 -7.83
N PRO A 263 -22.57 3.04 -7.11
CA PRO A 263 -21.53 4.03 -7.40
C PRO A 263 -20.15 3.63 -6.87
N HIS A 264 -19.10 4.08 -7.57
CA HIS A 264 -17.71 3.95 -7.12
C HIS A 264 -17.09 5.30 -6.84
N HIS A 265 -16.15 5.37 -5.90
CA HIS A 265 -15.49 6.63 -5.62
C HIS A 265 -13.99 6.50 -5.36
N LEU A 266 -13.29 7.59 -5.65
CA LEU A 266 -11.90 7.80 -5.30
C LEU A 266 -11.80 9.17 -4.65
N THR A 267 -11.19 9.24 -3.45
CA THR A 267 -11.03 10.44 -2.65
C THR A 267 -9.56 10.76 -2.43
N LEU A 268 -9.17 11.97 -2.76
CA LEU A 268 -7.83 12.53 -2.55
C LEU A 268 -7.80 13.38 -1.27
N ASP A 269 -6.72 13.24 -0.49
CA ASP A 269 -6.30 14.22 0.52
C ASP A 269 -5.23 15.11 -0.11
N LEU A 270 -5.52 16.39 -0.27
CA LEU A 270 -4.61 17.37 -0.87
C LEU A 270 -3.56 17.89 0.14
N GLY A 271 -3.55 17.33 1.36
CA GLY A 271 -2.64 17.72 2.43
C GLY A 271 -3.04 19.01 3.17
N LYS A 272 -3.70 19.91 2.49
CA LYS A 272 -4.19 21.21 3.01
C LYS A 272 -5.41 21.68 2.24
N THR A 273 -6.16 22.63 2.79
CA THR A 273 -7.23 23.31 2.06
C THR A 273 -6.63 24.12 0.91
N VAL A 274 -7.07 23.86 -0.31
CA VAL A 274 -6.66 24.58 -1.52
C VAL A 274 -7.88 25.07 -2.28
N LYS A 275 -7.70 26.15 -3.06
CA LYS A 275 -8.73 26.68 -3.96
C LYS A 275 -8.62 25.96 -5.29
N VAL A 276 -9.67 25.27 -5.68
CA VAL A 276 -9.76 24.47 -6.91
C VAL A 276 -10.73 25.16 -7.88
N GLY A 277 -10.26 25.45 -9.08
CA GLY A 277 -11.04 26.05 -10.15
C GLY A 277 -11.62 25.03 -11.13
N GLY A 278 -11.18 23.76 -11.03
CA GLY A 278 -11.63 22.70 -11.90
C GLY A 278 -10.75 21.45 -11.80
N PHE A 279 -10.98 20.50 -12.69
CA PHE A 279 -10.15 19.29 -12.77
C PHE A 279 -10.08 18.77 -14.20
N ARG A 280 -9.07 17.94 -14.46
CA ARG A 280 -8.93 17.12 -15.66
C ARG A 280 -9.15 15.68 -15.31
N TYR A 281 -9.90 15.00 -16.13
CA TYR A 281 -10.13 13.56 -16.10
C TYR A 281 -9.54 12.94 -17.36
N THR A 282 -8.62 12.01 -17.21
CA THR A 282 -8.10 11.19 -18.28
C THR A 282 -8.66 9.79 -18.12
N PRO A 283 -9.54 9.34 -19.05
CA PRO A 283 -10.09 7.98 -19.03
C PRO A 283 -9.00 6.93 -19.25
N ARG A 284 -9.29 5.67 -18.89
CA ARG A 284 -8.46 4.53 -19.28
C ARG A 284 -8.14 4.56 -20.76
N GLN A 285 -6.84 4.43 -21.10
CA GLN A 285 -6.31 4.58 -22.44
C GLN A 285 -6.42 3.28 -23.26
N GLY A 286 -6.35 3.41 -24.59
CA GLY A 286 -6.38 2.33 -25.56
C GLY A 286 -7.72 2.20 -26.29
N PRO A 287 -7.70 1.85 -27.60
CA PRO A 287 -8.90 1.80 -28.45
C PRO A 287 -9.89 0.73 -27.99
N ASP A 288 -9.38 -0.39 -27.47
CA ASP A 288 -10.20 -1.53 -27.05
C ASP A 288 -10.47 -1.54 -25.54
N ASN A 289 -9.89 -0.60 -24.79
CA ASN A 289 -10.01 -0.52 -23.33
C ASN A 289 -11.13 0.44 -22.92
N VAL A 290 -12.37 0.08 -23.19
CA VAL A 290 -13.54 0.90 -22.85
C VAL A 290 -14.08 0.64 -21.45
N THR A 291 -13.69 -0.49 -20.85
CA THR A 291 -14.21 -0.95 -19.55
C THR A 291 -13.93 0.07 -18.45
N GLY A 292 -15.00 0.47 -17.75
CA GLY A 292 -14.92 1.36 -16.61
C GLY A 292 -14.73 2.83 -16.95
N ARG A 293 -14.73 3.26 -18.22
CA ARG A 293 -14.71 4.70 -18.54
C ARG A 293 -15.96 5.36 -17.99
N ILE A 294 -15.74 6.28 -17.04
CA ILE A 294 -16.81 6.95 -16.31
C ILE A 294 -17.66 7.78 -17.26
N LYS A 295 -18.98 7.65 -17.14
CA LYS A 295 -19.95 8.45 -17.89
C LYS A 295 -20.56 9.54 -17.00
N ASP A 296 -21.45 9.18 -16.10
CA ASP A 296 -22.08 10.14 -15.20
C ASP A 296 -21.35 10.14 -13.86
N TYR A 297 -21.11 11.34 -13.32
CA TYR A 297 -20.27 11.51 -12.13
C TYR A 297 -20.76 12.62 -11.22
N ARG A 298 -20.31 12.56 -9.95
CA ARG A 298 -20.38 13.68 -8.99
C ARG A 298 -18.99 13.99 -8.48
N ILE A 299 -18.77 15.27 -8.22
CA ILE A 299 -17.56 15.77 -7.58
C ILE A 299 -17.92 16.33 -6.21
N TYR A 300 -17.12 15.95 -5.24
CA TYR A 300 -17.18 16.45 -3.88
C TYR A 300 -15.87 17.17 -3.58
N LEU A 301 -15.96 18.29 -2.89
CA LEU A 301 -14.78 19.05 -2.45
C LEU A 301 -15.11 19.81 -1.17
N GLY A 302 -14.36 19.57 -0.12
CA GLY A 302 -14.58 20.23 1.16
C GLY A 302 -13.55 19.84 2.20
N ASP A 303 -13.69 20.40 3.39
CA ASP A 303 -12.94 19.99 4.56
C ASP A 303 -13.81 18.98 5.32
N ALA A 304 -13.36 17.74 5.45
CA ALA A 304 -14.07 16.75 6.24
C ALA A 304 -14.07 17.19 7.71
N ALA A 305 -15.23 17.12 8.36
CA ALA A 305 -15.27 17.22 9.81
C ALA A 305 -14.39 16.14 10.41
N LYS A 306 -13.52 16.48 11.37
CA LYS A 306 -12.80 15.47 12.16
C LYS A 306 -13.84 14.56 12.80
N PRO A 307 -13.63 13.23 12.80
CA PRO A 307 -14.50 12.30 13.49
C PRO A 307 -14.56 12.59 14.99
#